data_0a771233428f0c9b6cd04cd65fcef3f4
#
_entry.id   0a771233428f0c9b6cd04cd65fcef3f4
#
_cell.length_a   1.000
_cell.length_b   1.000
_cell.length_c   1.000
_cell.angle_alpha   90.00
_cell.angle_beta   90.00
_cell.angle_gamma   90.00
#
_symmetry.space_group_name_H-M   'P 1'
#
loop_
_entity.id
_entity.type
_entity.pdbx_description
1 polymer ?
#
loop_
_entity_poly.entity_id
_entity_poly.type
_entity_poly.pdbx_seq_one_letter_code
_entity_poly.pdbx_strand_id
1 'polypeptide(L)' 'GSSKGEVVATLSKDKLREIAETKLPDLNAYTVEEAMKIVEGTARNMGIKIEE' A
#
# COMPACT_ATOMS: atom_id res chain seq x y z
N GLY A 1 -10.69 -0.07 10.58
CA GLY A 1 -10.75 -0.05 9.15
C GLY A 1 -12.17 0.14 8.67
N SER A 2 -12.29 0.16 7.38
CA SER A 2 -13.59 0.35 6.78
C SER A 2 -14.48 -0.86 7.05
N SER A 3 -15.62 -0.62 7.57
CA SER A 3 -16.53 -1.69 7.91
C SER A 3 -17.59 -1.93 6.85
N LYS A 4 -17.65 -1.10 5.85
CA LYS A 4 -18.73 -1.17 4.88
C LYS A 4 -18.26 -1.46 3.47
N GLY A 5 -17.02 -1.78 3.30
CA GLY A 5 -16.49 -2.06 1.98
C GLY A 5 -16.34 -0.83 1.12
N GLU A 6 -16.48 0.33 1.68
CA GLU A 6 -16.31 1.56 0.93
C GLU A 6 -14.85 1.97 0.94
N VAL A 7 -14.45 2.63 -0.14
CA VAL A 7 -13.11 3.21 -0.20
C VAL A 7 -13.07 4.43 0.70
N VAL A 8 -12.23 4.38 1.71
CA VAL A 8 -12.15 5.46 2.68
C VAL A 8 -11.06 6.46 2.35
N ALA A 9 -10.15 6.10 1.47
CA ALA A 9 -9.06 6.99 1.11
C ALA A 9 -8.46 6.55 -0.21
N THR A 10 -7.73 7.46 -0.83
CA THR A 10 -7.01 7.17 -2.05
C THR A 10 -5.54 7.48 -1.82
N LEU A 11 -4.69 6.57 -2.23
CA LEU A 11 -3.24 6.70 -2.06
C LEU A 11 -2.61 6.81 -3.43
N SER A 12 -1.81 7.85 -3.64
CA SER A 12 -1.14 8.01 -4.90
C SER A 12 -0.04 6.96 -5.05
N LYS A 13 0.28 6.63 -6.28
CA LYS A 13 1.31 5.63 -6.55
C LYS A 13 2.67 6.10 -6.03
N ASP A 14 2.93 7.39 -6.15
CA ASP A 14 4.19 7.93 -5.63
C ASP A 14 4.27 7.75 -4.13
N LYS A 15 3.19 7.99 -3.44
CA LYS A 15 3.15 7.82 -2.00
C LYS A 15 3.29 6.36 -1.63
N LEU A 16 2.65 5.49 -2.41
CA LEU A 16 2.76 4.05 -2.19
C LEU A 16 4.21 3.61 -2.27
N ARG A 17 4.91 4.11 -3.27
CA ARG A 17 6.32 3.77 -3.44
C ARG A 17 7.15 4.27 -2.26
N GLU A 18 6.88 5.48 -1.80
CA GLU A 18 7.59 6.04 -0.67
C GLU A 18 7.41 5.18 0.56
N ILE A 19 6.17 4.77 0.80
CA ILE A 19 5.87 3.92 1.95
C ILE A 19 6.59 2.58 1.81
N ALA A 20 6.57 2.03 0.59
CA ALA A 20 7.21 0.76 0.35
C ALA A 20 8.71 0.83 0.61
N GLU A 21 9.34 1.91 0.17
CA GLU A 21 10.77 2.08 0.39
C GLU A 21 11.07 2.19 1.88
N THR A 22 10.26 2.93 2.59
CA THR A 22 10.45 3.11 4.02
C THR A 22 10.28 1.81 4.78
N LYS A 23 9.32 0.99 4.36
CA LYS A 23 9.02 -0.24 5.05
C LYS A 23 9.75 -1.46 4.50
N LEU A 24 10.56 -1.25 3.50
CA LEU A 24 11.23 -2.36 2.82
C LEU A 24 11.90 -3.34 3.79
N PRO A 25 12.72 -2.88 4.74
CA PRO A 25 13.35 -3.81 5.67
C PRO A 25 12.36 -4.58 6.52
N ASP A 26 11.28 -3.92 6.91
CA ASP A 26 10.27 -4.55 7.75
C ASP A 26 9.45 -5.55 6.98
N LEU A 27 9.27 -5.32 5.68
CA LEU A 27 8.46 -6.19 4.85
C LEU A 27 9.21 -7.41 4.38
N ASN A 28 10.50 -7.45 4.61
CA ASN A 28 11.32 -8.56 4.19
C ASN A 28 11.26 -8.78 2.68
N ALA A 29 11.09 -7.71 1.96
CA ALA A 29 11.03 -7.76 0.50
C ALA A 29 12.39 -7.47 -0.08
N TYR A 30 12.67 -8.03 -1.23
CA TYR A 30 13.97 -7.85 -1.87
C TYR A 30 14.02 -6.61 -2.72
N THR A 31 12.90 -6.16 -3.23
CA THR A 31 12.85 -5.00 -4.10
C THR A 31 11.71 -4.10 -3.68
N VAL A 32 11.82 -2.84 -4.11
CA VAL A 32 10.75 -1.89 -3.85
C VAL A 32 9.46 -2.32 -4.51
N GLU A 33 9.58 -2.95 -5.68
CA GLU A 33 8.40 -3.41 -6.40
C GLU A 33 7.64 -4.45 -5.60
N GLU A 34 8.36 -5.39 -4.99
CA GLU A 34 7.72 -6.37 -4.13
C GLU A 34 7.08 -5.71 -2.92
N ALA A 35 7.81 -4.77 -2.33
CA ALA A 35 7.29 -4.06 -1.18
C ALA A 35 6.02 -3.29 -1.55
N MET A 36 6.00 -2.71 -2.73
CA MET A 36 4.83 -1.99 -3.19
C MET A 36 3.62 -2.91 -3.31
N LYS A 37 3.83 -4.12 -3.78
CA LYS A 37 2.73 -5.07 -3.90
C LYS A 37 2.18 -5.43 -2.52
N ILE A 38 3.07 -5.63 -1.56
CA ILE A 38 2.65 -5.97 -0.21
C ILE A 38 1.86 -4.82 0.39
N VAL A 39 2.38 -3.60 0.25
CA VAL A 39 1.71 -2.43 0.80
C VAL A 39 0.37 -2.22 0.10
N GLU A 40 0.33 -2.43 -1.21
CA GLU A 40 -0.90 -2.27 -1.95
C GLU A 40 -1.96 -3.26 -1.46
N GLY A 41 -1.56 -4.50 -1.25
CA GLY A 41 -2.51 -5.49 -0.73
C GLY A 41 -3.04 -5.12 0.63
N THR A 42 -2.15 -4.63 1.49
CA THR A 42 -2.57 -4.20 2.81
C THR A 42 -3.52 -3.01 2.71
N ALA A 43 -3.21 -2.06 1.85
CA ALA A 43 -4.05 -0.88 1.68
C ALA A 43 -5.44 -1.27 1.21
N ARG A 44 -5.51 -2.21 0.28
CA ARG A 44 -6.80 -2.66 -0.23
C ARG A 44 -7.64 -3.28 0.88
N ASN A 45 -7.00 -4.06 1.74
CA ASN A 45 -7.71 -4.65 2.87
C ASN A 45 -8.25 -3.59 3.80
N MET A 46 -7.61 -2.44 3.84
CA MET A 46 -8.03 -1.35 4.69
C MET A 46 -9.00 -0.41 4.01
N GLY A 47 -9.38 -0.71 2.78
CA GLY A 47 -10.32 0.13 2.06
C GLY A 47 -9.67 1.32 1.37
N ILE A 48 -8.38 1.25 1.13
CA ILE A 48 -7.64 2.32 0.46
C ILE A 48 -7.44 1.95 -0.99
N LYS A 49 -7.76 2.88 -1.88
CA LYS A 49 -7.60 2.68 -3.30
C LYS A 49 -6.28 3.29 -3.76
N ILE A 50 -5.58 2.58 -4.61
CA ILE A 50 -4.32 3.08 -5.16
C ILE A 50 -4.61 3.82 -6.45
N GLU A 51 -4.16 5.05 -6.51
CA GLU A 51 -4.33 5.89 -7.68
C GLU A 51 -3.13 5.75 -8.58
N GLU A 52 -3.39 5.46 -9.84
CA GLU A 52 -2.30 5.33 -10.81
C GLU A 52 -2.04 6.64 -11.56
#